data_5cbc49697c7a08bff03a61e10afa910f
#
_entry.id   5cbc49697c7a08bff03a61e10afa910f
#
_cell.length_a   1.000
_cell.length_b   1.000
_cell.length_c   1.000
_cell.angle_alpha   90.00
_cell.angle_beta   90.00
_cell.angle_gamma   90.00
#
_symmetry.space_group_name_H-M   'P 1'
#
loop_
_entity.id
_entity.type
_entity.pdbx_description
1 polymer ?
#
loop_
_entity_poly.entity_id
_entity_poly.type
_entity_poly.pdbx_seq_one_letter_code
_entity_poly.pdbx_strand_id
1 'polypeptide(L)'
;MYEHILLATDGSDHATEAATHAIDAAALHGATLHALYVIETRTAYDNAIVNPDQVRENFREIGEKALEEIAARARAADVELTTTIEEGVPGERILAYIDSHDIDTVYIGERGHSSFKTVLLGSTTERVLHGTDIPVTIV
;
A
#
# COMPACT_ATOMS: atom_id res chain seq x y z
N MET A 1 -16.86 9.58 10.75
CA MET A 1 -17.02 8.92 9.44
C MET A 1 -15.81 9.20 8.57
N TYR A 2 -15.32 8.21 7.85
CA TYR A 2 -14.10 8.36 7.05
C TYR A 2 -14.41 8.95 5.67
N GLU A 3 -13.58 9.89 5.23
CA GLU A 3 -13.69 10.50 3.90
C GLU A 3 -12.54 10.05 2.98
N HIS A 4 -11.37 9.79 3.55
CA HIS A 4 -10.18 9.37 2.81
C HIS A 4 -9.54 8.17 3.49
N ILE A 5 -9.52 7.05 2.77
CA ILE A 5 -8.95 5.79 3.26
C ILE A 5 -7.72 5.46 2.42
N LEU A 6 -6.60 5.16 3.07
CA LEU A 6 -5.38 4.74 2.40
C LEU A 6 -5.23 3.22 2.46
N LEU A 7 -4.96 2.63 1.32
CA LEU A 7 -4.50 1.25 1.20
C LEU A 7 -3.05 1.27 0.75
N ALA A 8 -2.15 0.81 1.60
CA ALA A 8 -0.75 0.62 1.21
C ALA A 8 -0.59 -0.83 0.73
N THR A 9 -0.12 -1.00 -0.49
CA THR A 9 0.02 -2.32 -1.10
C THR A 9 1.41 -2.55 -1.68
N ASP A 10 1.90 -3.77 -1.55
CA ASP A 10 3.11 -4.24 -2.23
C ASP A 10 2.80 -5.38 -3.20
N GLY A 11 1.51 -5.66 -3.44
CA GLY A 11 1.06 -6.74 -4.31
C GLY A 11 1.09 -8.11 -3.69
N SER A 12 1.45 -8.23 -2.41
CA SER A 12 1.47 -9.51 -1.69
C SER A 12 0.06 -10.01 -1.37
N ASP A 13 -0.05 -11.25 -0.90
CA ASP A 13 -1.32 -11.85 -0.51
C ASP A 13 -1.96 -11.10 0.66
N HIS A 14 -1.17 -10.72 1.66
CA HIS A 14 -1.67 -9.92 2.77
C HIS A 14 -2.20 -8.55 2.30
N ALA A 15 -1.51 -7.92 1.37
CA ALA A 15 -1.95 -6.65 0.79
C ALA A 15 -3.25 -6.82 -0.01
N THR A 16 -3.39 -7.95 -0.71
CA THR A 16 -4.61 -8.25 -1.46
C THR A 16 -5.81 -8.45 -0.52
N GLU A 17 -5.60 -9.09 0.62
CA GLU A 17 -6.63 -9.20 1.64
C GLU A 17 -6.97 -7.84 2.26
N ALA A 18 -5.94 -7.03 2.53
CA ALA A 18 -6.15 -5.67 3.03
C ALA A 18 -6.98 -4.84 2.04
N ALA A 19 -6.77 -5.03 0.74
CA ALA A 19 -7.55 -4.36 -0.29
C ALA A 19 -9.05 -4.70 -0.20
N THR A 20 -9.39 -5.95 0.10
CA THR A 20 -10.79 -6.36 0.28
C THR A 20 -11.45 -5.54 1.39
N HIS A 21 -10.79 -5.44 2.54
CA HIS A 21 -11.31 -4.70 3.68
C HIS A 21 -11.37 -3.19 3.42
N ALA A 22 -10.36 -2.65 2.74
CA ALA A 22 -10.32 -1.22 2.43
C ALA A 22 -11.43 -0.82 1.45
N ILE A 23 -11.68 -1.63 0.42
CA ILE A 23 -12.73 -1.38 -0.55
C ILE A 23 -14.11 -1.45 0.14
N ASP A 24 -14.33 -2.46 0.99
CA ASP A 24 -15.58 -2.59 1.73
C ASP A 24 -15.80 -1.37 2.65
N ALA A 25 -14.78 -0.93 3.35
CA ALA A 25 -14.86 0.24 4.22
C ALA A 25 -15.16 1.52 3.41
N ALA A 26 -14.48 1.70 2.28
CA ALA A 26 -14.71 2.86 1.41
C ALA A 26 -16.15 2.86 0.88
N ALA A 27 -16.66 1.72 0.47
CA ALA A 27 -18.05 1.60 0.02
C ALA A 27 -19.03 1.94 1.14
N LEU A 28 -18.77 1.44 2.35
CA LEU A 28 -19.65 1.68 3.51
C LEU A 28 -19.71 3.15 3.90
N HIS A 29 -18.56 3.85 3.87
CA HIS A 29 -18.47 5.24 4.30
C HIS A 29 -18.69 6.26 3.17
N GLY A 30 -18.77 5.81 1.91
CA GLY A 30 -18.79 6.72 0.77
C GLY A 30 -17.46 7.47 0.64
N ALA A 31 -16.37 6.84 1.05
CA ALA A 31 -15.04 7.45 1.08
C ALA A 31 -14.30 7.29 -0.24
N THR A 32 -13.33 8.18 -0.47
CA THR A 32 -12.34 8.00 -1.54
C THR A 32 -11.26 7.04 -1.04
N LEU A 33 -10.99 6.01 -1.82
CA LEU A 33 -9.91 5.07 -1.55
C LEU A 33 -8.64 5.54 -2.26
N HIS A 34 -7.53 5.61 -1.53
CA HIS A 34 -6.22 5.91 -2.08
C HIS A 34 -5.40 4.62 -2.03
N ALA A 35 -4.98 4.12 -3.18
CA ALA A 35 -4.11 2.95 -3.25
C ALA A 35 -2.69 3.40 -3.59
N LEU A 36 -1.76 3.14 -2.70
CA LEU A 36 -0.36 3.55 -2.80
C LEU A 36 0.54 2.33 -2.91
N TYR A 37 1.36 2.32 -3.94
CA TYR A 37 2.44 1.35 -4.12
C TYR A 37 3.77 2.08 -4.07
N VAL A 38 4.69 1.63 -3.21
CA VAL A 38 6.02 2.25 -3.08
C VAL A 38 7.08 1.29 -3.61
N ILE A 39 7.84 1.75 -4.60
CA ILE A 39 9.01 1.03 -5.10
C ILE A 39 10.14 1.29 -4.10
N GLU A 40 10.60 0.23 -3.44
CA GLU A 40 11.68 0.35 -2.47
C GLU A 40 13.00 0.49 -3.19
N THR A 41 13.54 1.71 -3.19
CA THR A 41 14.76 2.03 -3.91
C THR A 41 15.99 1.31 -3.36
N ARG A 42 16.05 1.09 -2.04
CA ARG A 42 17.18 0.38 -1.44
C ARG A 42 17.25 -1.05 -1.97
N THR A 43 16.13 -1.78 -1.99
CA THR A 43 16.08 -3.14 -2.53
C THR A 43 16.43 -3.14 -4.02
N ALA A 44 15.94 -2.16 -4.78
CA ALA A 44 16.25 -2.03 -6.19
C ALA A 44 17.74 -1.85 -6.44
N TYR A 45 18.42 -1.01 -5.64
CA TYR A 45 19.84 -0.80 -5.77
C TYR A 45 20.66 -2.01 -5.29
N ASP A 46 20.28 -2.62 -4.18
CA ASP A 46 21.00 -3.77 -3.62
C ASP A 46 20.95 -4.99 -4.54
N ASN A 47 19.84 -5.18 -5.26
CA ASN A 47 19.65 -6.30 -6.16
C ASN A 47 20.09 -6.02 -7.60
N ALA A 48 20.40 -4.77 -7.94
CA ALA A 48 20.72 -4.37 -9.29
C ALA A 48 22.23 -4.39 -9.53
N ILE A 49 22.80 -5.59 -9.64
CA ILE A 49 24.24 -5.76 -9.89
C ILE A 49 24.61 -5.24 -11.28
N VAL A 50 23.67 -5.29 -12.24
CA VAL A 50 23.98 -4.99 -13.65
C VAL A 50 23.19 -3.81 -14.20
N ASN A 51 21.90 -3.63 -13.82
CA ASN A 51 21.07 -2.57 -14.41
C ASN A 51 19.99 -2.09 -13.42
N PRO A 52 20.27 -1.04 -12.63
CA PRO A 52 19.33 -0.48 -11.67
C PRO A 52 18.03 0.01 -12.32
N ASP A 53 18.11 0.57 -13.52
CA ASP A 53 16.94 1.11 -14.22
C ASP A 53 15.97 -0.01 -14.62
N GLN A 54 16.51 -1.16 -15.04
CA GLN A 54 15.69 -2.31 -15.38
C GLN A 54 14.99 -2.88 -14.17
N VAL A 55 15.66 -2.96 -13.03
CA VAL A 55 15.06 -3.45 -11.77
C VAL A 55 13.94 -2.52 -11.33
N ARG A 56 14.17 -1.22 -11.41
CA ARG A 56 13.17 -0.21 -11.06
C ARG A 56 11.94 -0.29 -11.97
N GLU A 57 12.16 -0.49 -13.27
CA GLU A 57 11.08 -0.64 -14.24
C GLU A 57 10.26 -1.91 -13.98
N ASN A 58 10.92 -3.01 -13.59
CA ASN A 58 10.24 -4.24 -13.23
C ASN A 58 9.34 -4.06 -12.01
N PHE A 59 9.79 -3.35 -10.98
CA PHE A 59 8.97 -3.04 -9.81
C PHE A 59 7.81 -2.11 -10.17
N ARG A 60 8.02 -1.18 -11.07
CA ARG A 60 6.94 -0.31 -11.56
C ARG A 60 5.85 -1.11 -12.26
N GLU A 61 6.22 -2.05 -13.10
CA GLU A 61 5.26 -2.93 -13.78
C GLU A 61 4.45 -3.76 -12.79
N ILE A 62 5.10 -4.30 -11.76
CA ILE A 62 4.43 -5.05 -10.68
C ILE A 62 3.43 -4.13 -9.97
N GLY A 63 3.84 -2.92 -9.66
CA GLY A 63 2.98 -1.94 -9.00
C GLY A 63 1.78 -1.53 -9.85
N GLU A 64 2.00 -1.25 -11.13
CA GLU A 64 0.93 -0.90 -12.05
C GLU A 64 -0.11 -2.02 -12.16
N LYS A 65 0.35 -3.26 -12.24
CA LYS A 65 -0.54 -4.43 -12.31
C LYS A 65 -1.34 -4.58 -11.00
N ALA A 66 -0.70 -4.45 -9.86
CA ALA A 66 -1.37 -4.53 -8.57
C ALA A 66 -2.45 -3.45 -8.44
N LEU A 67 -2.13 -2.22 -8.85
CA LEU A 67 -3.07 -1.11 -8.79
C LEU A 67 -4.22 -1.26 -9.78
N GLU A 68 -3.98 -1.84 -10.96
CA GLU A 68 -5.03 -2.14 -11.94
C GLU A 68 -6.05 -3.13 -11.39
N GLU A 69 -5.60 -4.16 -10.69
CA GLU A 69 -6.46 -5.14 -10.06
C GLU A 69 -7.34 -4.49 -8.98
N ILE A 70 -6.75 -3.62 -8.17
CA ILE A 70 -7.48 -2.86 -7.16
C ILE A 70 -8.49 -1.93 -7.84
N ALA A 71 -8.10 -1.27 -8.92
CA ALA A 71 -8.98 -0.37 -9.66
C ALA A 71 -10.22 -1.09 -10.20
N ALA A 72 -10.04 -2.30 -10.74
CA ALA A 72 -11.15 -3.11 -11.23
C ALA A 72 -12.12 -3.47 -10.10
N ARG A 73 -11.59 -3.84 -8.94
CA ARG A 73 -12.39 -4.20 -7.76
C ARG A 73 -13.12 -2.98 -7.19
N ALA A 74 -12.45 -1.84 -7.12
CA ALA A 74 -13.06 -0.60 -6.65
C ALA A 74 -14.20 -0.15 -7.57
N ARG A 75 -14.01 -0.26 -8.88
CA ARG A 75 -15.03 0.07 -9.87
C ARG A 75 -16.24 -0.84 -9.72
N ALA A 76 -16.02 -2.15 -9.52
CA ALA A 76 -17.11 -3.11 -9.31
C ALA A 76 -17.90 -2.81 -8.02
N ALA A 77 -17.26 -2.21 -7.02
CA ALA A 77 -17.88 -1.82 -5.76
C ALA A 77 -18.40 -0.37 -5.76
N ASP A 78 -18.27 0.32 -6.89
CA ASP A 78 -18.67 1.73 -7.04
C ASP A 78 -17.93 2.66 -6.07
N VAL A 79 -16.65 2.39 -5.84
CA VAL A 79 -15.75 3.16 -4.95
C VAL A 79 -14.87 4.07 -5.78
N GLU A 80 -14.81 5.35 -5.40
CA GLU A 80 -13.90 6.30 -6.02
C GLU A 80 -12.46 5.98 -5.59
N LEU A 81 -11.56 5.88 -6.57
CA LEU A 81 -10.18 5.45 -6.34
C LEU A 81 -9.16 6.43 -6.93
N THR A 82 -8.12 6.72 -6.15
CA THR A 82 -6.90 7.39 -6.60
C THR A 82 -5.75 6.40 -6.44
N THR A 83 -4.97 6.20 -7.50
CA THR A 83 -3.79 5.32 -7.45
C THR A 83 -2.51 6.15 -7.56
N THR A 84 -1.48 5.75 -6.81
CA THR A 84 -0.21 6.46 -6.78
C THR A 84 0.94 5.45 -6.67
N ILE A 85 1.99 5.68 -7.45
CA ILE A 85 3.26 4.95 -7.34
C ILE A 85 4.32 5.95 -6.92
N GLU A 86 5.02 5.67 -5.84
CA GLU A 86 6.13 6.47 -5.36
C GLU A 86 7.37 5.61 -5.22
N GLU A 87 8.53 6.25 -5.12
CA GLU A 87 9.81 5.58 -4.89
C GLU A 87 10.39 6.06 -3.57
N GLY A 88 11.02 5.16 -2.83
CA GLY A 88 11.67 5.51 -1.57
C GLY A 88 11.59 4.39 -0.55
N VAL A 89 11.64 4.78 0.72
CA VAL A 89 11.45 3.87 1.84
C VAL A 89 9.95 3.75 2.10
N PRO A 90 9.35 2.55 1.97
CA PRO A 90 7.89 2.41 2.01
C PRO A 90 7.24 3.05 3.24
N GLY A 91 7.73 2.77 4.44
CA GLY A 91 7.14 3.32 5.66
C GLY A 91 7.16 4.85 5.69
N GLU A 92 8.25 5.45 5.24
CA GLU A 92 8.38 6.91 5.19
C GLU A 92 7.43 7.53 4.16
N ARG A 93 7.31 6.90 2.99
CA ARG A 93 6.41 7.39 1.94
C ARG A 93 4.96 7.28 2.32
N ILE A 94 4.59 6.19 3.00
CA ILE A 94 3.23 6.01 3.50
C ILE A 94 2.89 7.10 4.52
N LEU A 95 3.77 7.35 5.50
CA LEU A 95 3.54 8.37 6.51
C LEU A 95 3.43 9.77 5.90
N ALA A 96 4.28 10.08 4.92
CA ALA A 96 4.21 11.35 4.21
C ALA A 96 2.90 11.49 3.42
N TYR A 97 2.42 10.41 2.80
CA TYR A 97 1.17 10.40 2.07
C TYR A 97 -0.03 10.67 3.01
N ILE A 98 -0.02 10.05 4.19
CA ILE A 98 -1.06 10.27 5.21
C ILE A 98 -1.19 11.75 5.53
N ASP A 99 -0.06 12.42 5.77
CA ASP A 99 -0.05 13.83 6.14
C ASP A 99 -0.45 14.75 4.98
N SER A 100 -0.02 14.43 3.76
CA SER A 100 -0.24 15.31 2.61
C SER A 100 -1.63 15.16 1.97
N HIS A 101 -2.35 14.08 2.26
CA HIS A 101 -3.65 13.78 1.63
C HIS A 101 -4.81 13.70 2.62
N ASP A 102 -4.61 14.15 3.84
CA ASP A 102 -5.65 14.16 4.89
C ASP A 102 -6.30 12.78 5.08
N ILE A 103 -5.48 11.76 5.14
CA ILE A 103 -5.95 10.37 5.31
C ILE A 103 -6.54 10.18 6.70
N ASP A 104 -7.72 9.58 6.77
CA ASP A 104 -8.45 9.33 8.02
C ASP A 104 -8.13 7.99 8.64
N THR A 105 -7.82 6.99 7.84
CA THR A 105 -7.48 5.65 8.30
C THR A 105 -6.66 4.91 7.25
N VAL A 106 -5.86 3.94 7.69
CA VAL A 106 -4.97 3.15 6.83
C VAL A 106 -5.30 1.67 6.93
N TYR A 107 -5.31 0.99 5.80
CA TYR A 107 -5.38 -0.46 5.70
C TYR A 107 -4.05 -0.96 5.13
N ILE A 108 -3.45 -1.94 5.79
CA ILE A 108 -2.15 -2.48 5.41
C ILE A 108 -2.09 -3.97 5.76
N GLY A 109 -1.35 -4.75 4.97
CA GLY A 109 -1.12 -6.15 5.28
C GLY A 109 -0.22 -6.32 6.51
N GLU A 110 -0.43 -7.38 7.26
CA GLU A 110 0.39 -7.72 8.43
C GLU A 110 1.86 -7.78 8.08
N ARG A 111 2.18 -8.27 6.88
CA ARG A 111 3.52 -8.33 6.31
C ARG A 111 3.42 -8.41 4.79
N GLY A 112 4.50 -8.06 4.11
CA GLY A 112 4.53 -8.08 2.66
C GLY A 112 4.96 -9.43 2.09
N HIS A 113 5.98 -9.41 1.23
CA HIS A 113 6.47 -10.61 0.53
C HIS A 113 7.33 -11.54 1.38
N SER A 114 7.47 -11.27 2.68
CA SER A 114 8.26 -12.11 3.57
C SER A 114 7.63 -13.48 3.72
N SER A 115 8.45 -14.53 3.56
CA SER A 115 8.03 -15.92 3.72
C SER A 115 8.21 -16.45 5.15
N PHE A 116 8.64 -15.62 6.08
CA PHE A 116 8.82 -16.03 7.46
C PHE A 116 7.47 -16.25 8.15
N LYS A 117 7.28 -17.46 8.68
CA LYS A 117 6.08 -17.84 9.42
C LYS A 117 6.15 -17.39 10.89
N THR A 118 6.68 -16.23 11.16
CA THR A 118 6.75 -15.69 12.51
C THR A 118 5.58 -14.75 12.77
N VAL A 119 5.21 -14.60 14.04
CA VAL A 119 4.10 -13.75 14.49
C VAL A 119 4.48 -12.27 14.46
N LEU A 120 5.60 -11.93 13.84
CA LEU A 120 6.09 -10.55 13.79
C LEU A 120 5.49 -9.80 12.60
N LEU A 121 5.11 -8.55 12.85
CA LEU A 121 4.67 -7.65 11.79
C LEU A 121 5.82 -7.33 10.85
N GLY A 122 5.50 -7.06 9.58
CA GLY A 122 6.48 -6.57 8.63
C GLY A 122 7.04 -5.22 9.06
N SER A 123 8.26 -4.92 8.65
CA SER A 123 8.95 -3.68 9.04
C SER A 123 8.19 -2.43 8.61
N THR A 124 7.62 -2.44 7.41
CA THR A 124 6.82 -1.33 6.91
C THR A 124 5.56 -1.13 7.75
N THR A 125 4.84 -2.22 8.05
CA THR A 125 3.62 -2.18 8.86
C THR A 125 3.92 -1.65 10.25
N GLU A 126 4.99 -2.11 10.87
CA GLU A 126 5.40 -1.65 12.19
C GLU A 126 5.76 -0.17 12.18
N ARG A 127 6.49 0.28 11.15
CA ARG A 127 6.86 1.68 10.98
C ARG A 127 5.63 2.58 10.86
N VAL A 128 4.64 2.18 10.08
CA VAL A 128 3.40 2.93 9.91
C VAL A 128 2.62 2.98 11.21
N LEU A 129 2.49 1.84 11.89
CA LEU A 129 1.75 1.75 13.14
C LEU A 129 2.31 2.68 14.21
N HIS A 130 3.63 2.80 14.31
CA HIS A 130 4.28 3.65 15.31
C HIS A 130 4.41 5.11 14.88
N GLY A 131 4.28 5.41 13.60
CA GLY A 131 4.51 6.73 13.05
C GLY A 131 3.27 7.59 12.82
N THR A 132 2.08 7.05 13.01
CA THR A 132 0.83 7.77 12.76
C THR A 132 -0.09 7.71 13.96
N ASP A 133 -0.93 8.75 14.10
CA ASP A 133 -1.95 8.84 15.16
C ASP A 133 -3.33 8.39 14.67
N ILE A 134 -3.51 8.17 13.36
CA ILE A 134 -4.80 7.74 12.83
C ILE A 134 -4.98 6.22 12.99
N PRO A 135 -6.24 5.73 12.94
CA PRO A 135 -6.48 4.28 13.03
C PRO A 135 -5.80 3.51 11.89
N VAL A 136 -5.23 2.38 12.22
CA VAL A 136 -4.58 1.47 11.26
C VAL A 136 -5.20 0.10 11.40
N THR A 137 -5.73 -0.42 10.30
CA THR A 137 -6.26 -1.79 10.24
C THR A 137 -5.19 -2.68 9.60
N ILE A 138 -4.76 -3.67 10.33
CA ILE A 138 -3.74 -4.64 9.89
C ILE A 138 -4.45 -5.95 9.54
N VAL A 139 -4.20 -6.42 8.33
CA VAL A 139 -4.88 -7.61 7.81
C VAL A 139 -3.91 -8.75 7.59
#